data_5535508269f8200cbf25335d9dd07622
#
_entry.id   5535508269f8200cbf25335d9dd07622
#
_cell.length_a   1.000
_cell.length_b   1.000
_cell.length_c   1.000
_cell.angle_alpha   90.00
_cell.angle_beta   90.00
_cell.angle_gamma   90.00
#
_symmetry.space_group_name_H-M   'P 1'
#
loop_
_entity.id
_entity.type
_entity.pdbx_description
1 polymer ?
#
loop_
_entity_poly.entity_id
_entity_poly.type
_entity_poly.pdbx_seq_one_letter_code
_entity_poly.pdbx_strand_id
1 'polypeptide(L)'
;MKPKPVPCLFRAFSLAAILFLAPGWGGAQDQSGRPILNPRNIPPWFETGRFRAARWDGGPIEAEKGVLTGWANFLRDDPHQVLQATRDWYNPRTIEFLKKAHINWAWVTWSNGFSPATERGQQQALARYIALCHQNNIRVAAYFSVGNMFWKDMFEKLPESIAWVDRLDDGSPRFYARPNRYMADIGNPGWLALQRQRVEAATRAGADAFWIDNTFIFYGPDKVTRFLDAVYDAASRLNPAMVIMSNYNRQILTWGRLQNGVTTEDGDEPGYYSDARPGPVLVSNAGILRHEYAVGEGWRPVSVEFGGRHQGERMTTPLPPAHWQLAIAECAMYGVSLEPYFEGMFLRDLYFGLPEALRGLDAIGQYNAFLERQEEYYTHPESTARVAILSDTTDAVIPFLGEMSAENLNYDVKFNYQHPEHLAPYKVLVLPNTNPLPEVWLPALDKWTRDGGTLIAIQDASLFGSGSSAPEQEMGLAALLGVSRRNLPAAAHQIKRDKGLALYLPEMPPVPGLVRLIRSHLGDSELVEVEPRPAVLSNVVYQSGNKRAIVHLLNYRQDRQQNLHLLAHFPVAKVEILSPDELASRQAAVARRGNGWEVVVPELRTYDLVAVYARP
;
A
#
# COMPACT_ATOMS: atom_id res chain seq x y z
N MET A 1 42.95 -4.36 17.93
CA MET A 1 41.81 -3.71 18.61
C MET A 1 40.61 -3.90 17.69
N LYS A 2 39.65 -4.68 18.09
CA LYS A 2 38.41 -4.87 17.32
C LYS A 2 37.52 -3.65 17.53
N PRO A 3 36.94 -3.04 16.49
CA PRO A 3 35.98 -1.95 16.67
C PRO A 3 34.70 -2.48 17.32
N LYS A 4 34.23 -1.77 18.33
CA LYS A 4 32.92 -2.04 18.98
C LYS A 4 31.81 -1.73 17.97
N PRO A 5 30.74 -2.52 17.92
CA PRO A 5 29.60 -2.22 17.07
C PRO A 5 28.89 -0.96 17.57
N VAL A 6 28.65 -0.03 16.68
CA VAL A 6 27.79 1.13 16.90
C VAL A 6 26.35 0.61 16.97
N PRO A 7 25.59 0.92 18.01
CA PRO A 7 24.19 0.46 18.08
C PRO A 7 23.36 1.12 16.99
N CYS A 8 22.62 0.30 16.24
CA CYS A 8 21.63 0.71 15.27
C CYS A 8 20.54 1.56 15.96
N LEU A 9 20.58 2.87 15.75
CA LEU A 9 19.62 3.84 16.29
C LEU A 9 18.26 3.84 15.56
N PHE A 10 18.08 3.01 14.55
CA PHE A 10 16.87 2.98 13.74
C PHE A 10 15.73 2.06 14.24
N ARG A 11 16.01 1.18 15.22
CA ARG A 11 14.94 0.37 15.84
C ARG A 11 14.13 1.11 16.92
N ALA A 12 14.52 2.33 17.29
CA ALA A 12 13.85 3.10 18.34
C ALA A 12 12.74 4.04 17.83
N PHE A 13 12.59 4.21 16.52
CA PHE A 13 11.52 5.07 15.98
C PHE A 13 10.18 4.36 15.72
N SER A 14 10.15 3.04 15.74
CA SER A 14 8.91 2.28 15.56
C SER A 14 8.07 2.12 16.84
N LEU A 15 8.51 2.65 17.98
CA LEU A 15 7.82 2.46 19.28
C LEU A 15 7.51 3.77 20.03
N ALA A 16 7.72 4.92 19.41
CA ALA A 16 7.14 6.16 19.92
C ALA A 16 5.82 6.39 19.17
N ALA A 17 4.80 5.61 19.49
CA ALA A 17 3.42 6.04 19.37
C ALA A 17 3.27 7.25 20.29
N ILE A 18 3.61 8.43 19.79
CA ILE A 18 3.19 9.68 20.42
C ILE A 18 1.68 9.73 20.22
N LEU A 19 0.96 9.29 21.23
CA LEU A 19 -0.44 9.58 21.44
C LEU A 19 -0.61 11.11 21.47
N PHE A 20 -0.74 11.73 20.31
CA PHE A 20 -1.33 13.05 20.24
C PHE A 20 -2.83 12.89 20.43
N LEU A 21 -3.25 13.03 21.68
CA LEU A 21 -4.62 13.30 22.06
C LEU A 21 -5.04 14.61 21.39
N ALA A 22 -5.66 14.54 20.23
CA ALA A 22 -6.38 15.68 19.69
C ALA A 22 -7.76 15.70 20.33
N PRO A 23 -8.14 16.77 21.04
CA PRO A 23 -9.50 16.93 21.50
C PRO A 23 -10.40 17.23 20.29
N GLY A 24 -11.45 16.44 20.13
CA GLY A 24 -12.54 16.74 19.21
C GLY A 24 -12.45 16.09 17.84
N TRP A 25 -12.47 14.77 17.76
CA TRP A 25 -12.71 14.02 16.53
C TRP A 25 -14.20 14.00 16.16
N GLY A 26 -14.75 15.17 15.83
CA GLY A 26 -15.91 15.25 14.98
C GLY A 26 -15.42 15.13 13.53
N GLY A 27 -15.04 13.95 13.08
CA GLY A 27 -14.69 13.71 11.67
C GLY A 27 -15.86 14.17 10.81
N ALA A 28 -15.60 14.98 9.80
CA ALA A 28 -16.61 15.33 8.82
C ALA A 28 -17.02 14.06 8.07
N GLN A 29 -18.02 13.37 8.59
CA GLN A 29 -18.79 12.40 7.87
C GLN A 29 -19.76 13.18 6.97
N ASP A 30 -19.97 12.70 5.74
CA ASP A 30 -21.15 13.14 5.02
C ASP A 30 -22.39 12.70 5.79
N GLN A 31 -23.55 13.22 5.47
CA GLN A 31 -24.80 12.87 6.15
C GLN A 31 -25.17 11.37 6.01
N SER A 32 -24.43 10.61 5.16
CA SER A 32 -24.54 9.16 4.99
C SER A 32 -23.50 8.38 5.79
N GLY A 33 -22.61 9.06 6.55
CA GLY A 33 -21.57 8.42 7.36
C GLY A 33 -20.44 7.79 6.56
N ARG A 34 -20.35 8.05 5.26
CA ARG A 34 -19.24 7.57 4.43
C ARG A 34 -17.98 8.37 4.77
N PRO A 35 -16.83 7.71 4.90
CA PRO A 35 -15.57 8.42 4.90
C PRO A 35 -15.49 9.14 3.56
N ILE A 36 -15.38 10.45 3.63
CA ILE A 36 -15.36 11.25 2.43
C ILE A 36 -13.94 11.24 1.88
N LEU A 37 -13.59 10.13 1.26
CA LEU A 37 -12.68 10.18 0.15
C LEU A 37 -13.50 10.82 -0.97
N ASN A 38 -13.47 12.12 -1.09
CA ASN A 38 -14.14 12.78 -2.20
C ASN A 38 -13.17 12.85 -3.35
N PRO A 39 -13.29 11.98 -4.32
CA PRO A 39 -12.67 12.21 -5.59
C PRO A 39 -13.47 13.29 -6.28
N ARG A 40 -13.11 14.54 -6.06
CA ARG A 40 -13.49 15.56 -7.00
C ARG A 40 -12.90 15.16 -8.34
N ASN A 41 -13.71 14.50 -9.18
CA ASN A 41 -13.35 14.09 -10.54
C ASN A 41 -12.12 13.17 -10.61
N ILE A 42 -12.26 11.90 -10.18
CA ILE A 42 -11.27 10.90 -10.60
C ILE A 42 -11.37 10.77 -12.12
N PRO A 43 -10.29 11.07 -12.86
CA PRO A 43 -10.34 10.91 -14.30
C PRO A 43 -10.44 9.41 -14.63
N PRO A 44 -11.17 9.03 -15.70
CA PRO A 44 -11.36 7.62 -16.06
C PRO A 44 -10.04 6.84 -16.21
N TRP A 45 -9.00 7.49 -16.73
CA TRP A 45 -7.69 6.86 -16.89
C TRP A 45 -7.04 6.44 -15.55
N PHE A 46 -7.39 7.14 -14.46
CA PHE A 46 -6.88 6.82 -13.13
C PHE A 46 -7.79 5.81 -12.42
N GLU A 47 -9.09 5.94 -12.55
CA GLU A 47 -10.07 5.04 -11.94
C GLU A 47 -9.94 3.60 -12.45
N THR A 48 -9.80 3.45 -13.78
CA THR A 48 -9.69 2.14 -14.44
C THR A 48 -8.26 1.73 -14.76
N GLY A 49 -7.30 2.63 -14.56
CA GLY A 49 -5.90 2.41 -14.93
C GLY A 49 -5.27 1.26 -14.15
N ARG A 50 -4.43 0.52 -14.84
CA ARG A 50 -3.50 -0.45 -14.24
C ARG A 50 -2.10 0.11 -14.36
N PHE A 51 -1.51 0.50 -13.22
CA PHE A 51 -0.24 1.20 -13.22
C PHE A 51 0.90 0.23 -13.02
N ARG A 52 1.87 0.37 -13.88
CA ARG A 52 3.19 -0.20 -13.79
C ARG A 52 4.12 0.99 -13.62
N ALA A 53 4.34 1.36 -12.37
CA ALA A 53 5.00 2.59 -12.01
C ALA A 53 6.51 2.40 -11.85
N ALA A 54 7.26 3.47 -12.10
CA ALA A 54 8.64 3.59 -11.66
C ALA A 54 8.84 4.95 -11.01
N ARG A 55 9.39 4.94 -9.81
CA ARG A 55 9.74 6.13 -9.07
C ARG A 55 11.24 6.33 -9.06
N TRP A 56 11.64 7.58 -9.24
CA TRP A 56 12.98 8.01 -8.97
C TRP A 56 12.97 9.09 -7.90
N ASP A 57 13.67 8.85 -6.81
CA ASP A 57 13.76 9.78 -5.70
C ASP A 57 15.06 10.58 -5.73
N GLY A 58 14.95 11.85 -5.46
CA GLY A 58 16.05 12.79 -5.55
C GLY A 58 16.21 13.42 -6.94
N GLY A 59 16.86 14.56 -6.99
CA GLY A 59 17.11 15.31 -8.19
C GLY A 59 18.60 15.52 -8.44
N PRO A 60 18.99 15.84 -9.69
CA PRO A 60 20.35 16.24 -9.99
C PRO A 60 20.86 17.33 -9.05
N ILE A 61 20.01 18.26 -8.66
CA ILE A 61 20.34 19.36 -7.74
C ILE A 61 20.69 18.86 -6.35
N GLU A 62 19.92 17.89 -5.80
CA GLU A 62 20.24 17.29 -4.50
C GLU A 62 21.59 16.58 -4.54
N ALA A 63 21.84 15.80 -5.59
CA ALA A 63 23.09 15.12 -5.79
C ALA A 63 24.26 16.11 -5.90
N GLU A 64 24.12 17.18 -6.69
CA GLU A 64 25.14 18.24 -6.84
C GLU A 64 25.43 18.97 -5.54
N LYS A 65 24.43 19.18 -4.71
CA LYS A 65 24.56 19.88 -3.42
C LYS A 65 25.02 18.95 -2.29
N GLY A 66 25.15 17.65 -2.54
CA GLY A 66 25.50 16.66 -1.51
C GLY A 66 24.46 16.56 -0.39
N VAL A 67 23.20 16.88 -0.68
CA VAL A 67 22.12 16.99 0.30
C VAL A 67 21.21 15.76 0.27
N LEU A 68 21.62 14.71 -0.41
CA LEU A 68 20.83 13.49 -0.55
C LEU A 68 20.48 12.91 0.81
N THR A 69 19.21 12.91 1.09
CA THR A 69 18.59 12.50 2.33
C THR A 69 18.72 10.99 2.50
N GLY A 70 19.42 10.52 3.52
CA GLY A 70 19.54 9.06 3.77
C GLY A 70 20.41 8.29 2.78
N TRP A 71 20.52 8.77 1.55
CA TRP A 71 21.15 8.19 0.38
C TRP A 71 22.63 8.51 0.26
N ALA A 72 23.17 9.29 1.17
CA ALA A 72 24.59 9.68 1.15
C ALA A 72 25.57 8.49 1.20
N ASN A 73 25.10 7.29 1.53
CA ASN A 73 25.96 6.11 1.56
C ASN A 73 26.40 5.65 0.16
N PHE A 74 25.57 5.81 -0.85
CA PHE A 74 25.96 5.42 -2.21
C PHE A 74 26.89 6.41 -2.89
N LEU A 75 26.98 7.64 -2.41
CA LEU A 75 28.00 8.60 -2.86
C LEU A 75 29.41 8.20 -2.43
N ARG A 76 29.57 7.24 -1.51
CA ARG A 76 30.89 6.79 -1.03
C ARG A 76 31.65 5.99 -2.06
N ASP A 77 30.95 5.19 -2.88
CA ASP A 77 31.60 4.26 -3.82
C ASP A 77 32.11 4.97 -5.07
N ASP A 78 31.26 5.79 -5.68
CA ASP A 78 31.66 6.63 -6.82
C ASP A 78 30.70 7.82 -6.99
N PRO A 79 30.94 8.93 -6.31
CA PRO A 79 30.06 10.09 -6.37
C PRO A 79 29.96 10.69 -7.78
N HIS A 80 31.03 10.60 -8.61
CA HIS A 80 30.99 11.13 -9.96
C HIS A 80 30.09 10.33 -10.88
N GLN A 81 30.12 8.99 -10.82
CA GLN A 81 29.24 8.15 -11.61
C GLN A 81 27.77 8.30 -11.21
N VAL A 82 27.46 8.37 -9.90
CA VAL A 82 26.10 8.63 -9.43
C VAL A 82 25.59 9.97 -9.92
N LEU A 83 26.39 11.03 -9.78
CA LEU A 83 26.03 12.36 -10.27
C LEU A 83 25.79 12.38 -11.77
N GLN A 84 26.61 11.69 -12.56
CA GLN A 84 26.43 11.61 -14.00
C GLN A 84 25.14 10.86 -14.37
N ALA A 85 24.92 9.68 -13.80
CA ALA A 85 23.69 8.92 -14.02
C ALA A 85 22.44 9.73 -13.65
N THR A 86 22.49 10.45 -12.52
CA THR A 86 21.40 11.29 -12.03
C THR A 86 21.13 12.47 -12.97
N ARG A 87 22.17 13.16 -13.48
CA ARG A 87 22.02 14.27 -14.43
C ARG A 87 21.42 13.81 -15.76
N ASP A 88 21.84 12.63 -16.21
CA ASP A 88 21.44 12.10 -17.52
C ASP A 88 20.12 11.31 -17.45
N TRP A 89 19.51 11.21 -16.26
CA TRP A 89 18.26 10.45 -16.12
C TRP A 89 17.11 11.00 -16.97
N TYR A 90 16.97 12.32 -17.06
CA TYR A 90 15.90 12.95 -17.82
C TYR A 90 16.21 13.05 -19.32
N ASN A 91 16.51 11.92 -19.96
CA ASN A 91 16.88 11.85 -21.35
C ASN A 91 16.23 10.63 -22.08
N PRO A 92 16.33 10.53 -23.42
CA PRO A 92 15.75 9.43 -24.16
C PRO A 92 16.19 8.02 -23.72
N ARG A 93 17.42 7.86 -23.22
CA ARG A 93 17.91 6.54 -22.77
C ARG A 93 17.10 6.01 -21.59
N THR A 94 16.65 6.86 -20.68
CA THR A 94 15.76 6.46 -19.58
C THR A 94 14.43 5.97 -20.10
N ILE A 95 13.87 6.61 -21.14
CA ILE A 95 12.65 6.15 -21.78
C ILE A 95 12.80 4.72 -22.29
N GLU A 96 13.95 4.35 -22.84
CA GLU A 96 14.18 2.96 -23.28
C GLU A 96 14.20 1.97 -22.09
N PHE A 97 14.74 2.37 -20.94
CA PHE A 97 14.63 1.53 -19.73
C PHE A 97 13.18 1.37 -19.27
N LEU A 98 12.41 2.47 -19.24
CA LEU A 98 11.00 2.43 -18.85
C LEU A 98 10.19 1.56 -19.81
N LYS A 99 10.42 1.68 -21.14
CA LYS A 99 9.77 0.83 -22.15
C LYS A 99 10.12 -0.64 -21.98
N LYS A 100 11.41 -0.95 -21.76
CA LYS A 100 11.88 -2.32 -21.52
C LYS A 100 11.24 -2.92 -20.27
N ALA A 101 11.01 -2.10 -19.25
CA ALA A 101 10.32 -2.49 -18.03
C ALA A 101 8.78 -2.48 -18.14
N HIS A 102 8.23 -2.16 -19.32
CA HIS A 102 6.79 -1.97 -19.54
C HIS A 102 6.13 -0.98 -18.55
N ILE A 103 6.87 0.06 -18.16
CA ILE A 103 6.36 1.13 -17.30
C ILE A 103 5.42 2.04 -18.08
N ASN A 104 4.27 2.35 -17.50
CA ASN A 104 3.30 3.29 -18.06
C ASN A 104 3.08 4.53 -17.19
N TRP A 105 3.76 4.60 -16.04
CA TRP A 105 3.71 5.73 -15.12
C TRP A 105 5.09 6.01 -14.53
N ALA A 106 5.63 7.18 -14.78
CA ALA A 106 6.90 7.62 -14.23
C ALA A 106 6.70 8.74 -13.21
N TRP A 107 7.49 8.72 -12.15
CA TRP A 107 7.54 9.80 -11.17
C TRP A 107 8.80 10.61 -11.38
N VAL A 108 8.67 11.92 -11.29
CA VAL A 108 9.78 12.85 -11.46
C VAL A 108 9.82 13.86 -10.33
N THR A 109 10.99 14.15 -9.83
CA THR A 109 11.16 15.11 -8.75
C THR A 109 11.09 16.54 -9.28
N TRP A 110 9.93 17.17 -9.17
CA TRP A 110 9.71 18.54 -9.63
C TRP A 110 10.32 19.58 -8.70
N SER A 111 10.23 19.35 -7.40
CA SER A 111 10.84 20.23 -6.40
C SER A 111 11.34 19.45 -5.20
N ASN A 112 12.58 19.74 -4.82
CA ASN A 112 13.23 19.18 -3.65
C ASN A 112 13.23 20.14 -2.45
N GLY A 113 12.63 21.32 -2.58
CA GLY A 113 12.62 22.35 -1.53
C GLY A 113 13.77 23.36 -1.63
N PHE A 114 14.43 23.47 -2.79
CA PHE A 114 15.36 24.54 -3.09
C PHE A 114 14.62 25.79 -3.58
N SER A 115 15.33 26.90 -3.73
CA SER A 115 14.78 28.12 -4.28
C SER A 115 14.36 27.95 -5.74
N PRO A 116 13.35 28.71 -6.21
CA PRO A 116 12.94 28.68 -7.62
C PRO A 116 14.07 28.97 -8.61
N ALA A 117 15.01 29.82 -8.22
CA ALA A 117 16.19 30.14 -9.04
C ALA A 117 17.09 28.91 -9.24
N THR A 118 17.25 28.10 -8.21
CA THR A 118 18.07 26.88 -8.25
C THR A 118 17.36 25.76 -9.01
N GLU A 119 16.04 25.56 -8.81
CA GLU A 119 15.27 24.47 -9.42
C GLU A 119 14.95 24.71 -10.91
N ARG A 120 15.02 25.93 -11.41
CA ARG A 120 14.59 26.30 -12.76
C ARG A 120 15.18 25.44 -13.88
N GLY A 121 16.49 25.17 -13.82
CA GLY A 121 17.16 24.38 -14.85
C GLY A 121 16.68 22.92 -14.88
N GLN A 122 16.48 22.31 -13.71
CA GLN A 122 15.92 20.98 -13.57
C GLN A 122 14.47 20.94 -14.08
N GLN A 123 13.64 21.89 -13.69
CA GLN A 123 12.23 21.95 -14.12
C GLN A 123 12.09 22.11 -15.65
N GLN A 124 13.02 22.83 -16.30
CA GLN A 124 13.09 22.90 -17.76
C GLN A 124 13.45 21.55 -18.40
N ALA A 125 14.39 20.82 -17.79
CA ALA A 125 14.72 19.46 -18.24
C ALA A 125 13.56 18.50 -18.04
N LEU A 126 12.87 18.58 -16.91
CA LEU A 126 11.68 17.78 -16.61
C LEU A 126 10.54 18.04 -17.57
N ALA A 127 10.29 19.30 -17.94
CA ALA A 127 9.24 19.61 -18.92
C ALA A 127 9.48 18.91 -20.28
N ARG A 128 10.75 18.86 -20.73
CA ARG A 128 11.12 18.09 -21.94
C ARG A 128 10.96 16.58 -21.74
N TYR A 129 11.35 16.08 -20.57
CA TYR A 129 11.22 14.67 -20.23
C TYR A 129 9.77 14.21 -20.15
N ILE A 130 8.87 15.02 -19.53
CA ILE A 130 7.44 14.76 -19.50
C ILE A 130 6.89 14.61 -20.93
N ALA A 131 7.27 15.51 -21.84
CA ALA A 131 6.87 15.42 -23.23
C ALA A 131 7.36 14.13 -23.91
N LEU A 132 8.59 13.68 -23.60
CA LEU A 132 9.10 12.39 -24.09
C LEU A 132 8.34 11.20 -23.49
N CYS A 133 7.98 11.24 -22.23
CA CYS A 133 7.14 10.22 -21.59
C CYS A 133 5.80 10.11 -22.32
N HIS A 134 5.11 11.22 -22.54
CA HIS A 134 3.82 11.24 -23.24
C HIS A 134 3.91 10.71 -24.67
N GLN A 135 4.98 11.03 -25.41
CA GLN A 135 5.22 10.48 -26.75
C GLN A 135 5.34 8.94 -26.74
N ASN A 136 5.66 8.34 -25.59
CA ASN A 136 5.78 6.91 -25.41
C ASN A 136 4.64 6.31 -24.55
N ASN A 137 3.51 7.00 -24.41
CA ASN A 137 2.34 6.58 -23.62
C ASN A 137 2.66 6.35 -22.14
N ILE A 138 3.62 7.06 -21.59
CA ILE A 138 3.98 7.03 -20.17
C ILE A 138 3.44 8.29 -19.51
N ARG A 139 2.57 8.16 -18.54
CA ARG A 139 2.08 9.27 -17.72
C ARG A 139 3.12 9.67 -16.69
N VAL A 140 3.02 10.90 -16.19
CA VAL A 140 4.03 11.44 -15.27
C VAL A 140 3.38 12.05 -14.04
N ALA A 141 3.80 11.58 -12.87
CA ALA A 141 3.53 12.22 -11.58
C ALA A 141 4.71 13.13 -11.18
N ALA A 142 4.40 14.36 -10.82
CA ALA A 142 5.38 15.31 -10.33
C ALA A 142 5.45 15.24 -8.79
N TYR A 143 6.62 14.86 -8.27
CA TYR A 143 6.90 14.82 -6.85
C TYR A 143 7.25 16.20 -6.31
N PHE A 144 6.74 16.51 -5.13
CA PHE A 144 7.28 17.54 -4.24
C PHE A 144 6.88 17.27 -2.77
N SER A 145 7.74 17.71 -1.86
CA SER A 145 7.43 17.62 -0.44
C SER A 145 6.59 18.78 0.05
N VAL A 146 5.65 18.49 0.95
CA VAL A 146 4.74 19.48 1.53
C VAL A 146 5.47 20.64 2.20
N GLY A 147 6.59 20.39 2.86
CA GLY A 147 7.24 21.39 3.70
C GLY A 147 8.77 21.45 3.65
N ASN A 148 9.45 20.67 2.80
CA ASN A 148 10.90 20.69 2.75
C ASN A 148 11.46 22.03 2.26
N MET A 149 12.46 22.53 3.01
CA MET A 149 13.09 23.81 2.76
C MET A 149 14.58 23.72 3.05
N PHE A 150 15.42 23.72 1.99
CA PHE A 150 16.89 23.72 2.16
C PHE A 150 17.39 25.11 2.46
N TRP A 151 17.65 25.36 3.74
CA TRP A 151 17.88 26.68 4.32
C TRP A 151 18.93 27.52 3.58
N LYS A 152 20.10 26.96 3.32
CA LYS A 152 21.18 27.75 2.73
C LYS A 152 20.79 28.32 1.37
N ASP A 153 20.22 27.50 0.52
CA ASP A 153 19.78 27.94 -0.81
C ASP A 153 18.54 28.85 -0.76
N MET A 154 17.56 28.46 0.05
CA MET A 154 16.31 29.20 0.19
C MET A 154 16.57 30.58 0.82
N PHE A 155 17.26 30.65 1.96
CA PHE A 155 17.44 31.90 2.71
C PHE A 155 18.39 32.89 2.00
N GLU A 156 19.41 32.38 1.29
CA GLU A 156 20.31 33.24 0.50
C GLU A 156 19.64 33.82 -0.74
N LYS A 157 18.79 33.04 -1.45
CA LYS A 157 18.18 33.45 -2.73
C LYS A 157 16.76 33.96 -2.60
N LEU A 158 16.10 33.67 -1.50
CA LEU A 158 14.73 34.09 -1.17
C LEU A 158 14.65 34.42 0.32
N PRO A 159 15.26 35.57 0.75
CA PRO A 159 15.41 35.90 2.18
C PRO A 159 14.12 35.93 2.99
N GLU A 160 13.00 36.30 2.36
CA GLU A 160 11.66 36.28 2.97
C GLU A 160 11.24 34.88 3.43
N SER A 161 11.82 33.81 2.88
CA SER A 161 11.51 32.43 3.22
C SER A 161 11.91 32.07 4.67
N ILE A 162 12.77 32.86 5.32
CA ILE A 162 13.11 32.71 6.74
C ILE A 162 11.84 32.81 7.61
N ALA A 163 10.90 33.68 7.24
CA ALA A 163 9.64 33.86 7.94
C ALA A 163 8.63 32.71 7.73
N TRP A 164 8.92 31.78 6.82
CA TRP A 164 8.05 30.65 6.50
C TRP A 164 8.41 29.38 7.25
N VAL A 165 9.50 29.39 8.02
CA VAL A 165 9.96 28.22 8.78
C VAL A 165 8.96 27.87 9.88
N ASP A 166 8.55 26.60 9.94
CA ASP A 166 7.75 26.07 11.04
C ASP A 166 8.59 26.03 12.33
N ARG A 167 7.95 26.33 13.45
CA ARG A 167 8.63 26.43 14.74
C ARG A 167 7.96 25.51 15.77
N LEU A 168 8.80 24.95 16.63
CA LEU A 168 8.38 24.23 17.81
C LEU A 168 7.85 25.21 18.87
N ASP A 169 7.24 24.68 19.93
CA ASP A 169 6.65 25.49 21.02
C ASP A 169 7.68 26.36 21.75
N ASP A 170 8.94 25.96 21.74
CA ASP A 170 10.06 26.73 22.32
C ASP A 170 10.60 27.82 21.37
N GLY A 171 10.00 27.99 20.20
CA GLY A 171 10.39 28.95 19.18
C GLY A 171 11.55 28.49 18.29
N SER A 172 12.15 27.35 18.55
CA SER A 172 13.20 26.78 17.70
C SER A 172 12.65 26.32 16.34
N PRO A 173 13.45 26.37 15.27
CA PRO A 173 12.99 25.93 13.96
C PRO A 173 12.85 24.41 13.91
N ARG A 174 11.83 23.93 13.20
CA ARG A 174 11.63 22.51 12.95
C ARG A 174 12.52 22.03 11.82
N PHE A 175 13.16 20.89 12.03
CA PHE A 175 13.99 20.20 11.03
C PHE A 175 13.37 18.86 10.66
N TYR A 176 13.64 18.43 9.43
CA TYR A 176 13.39 17.07 8.99
C TYR A 176 14.70 16.30 8.89
N ALA A 177 14.91 15.36 9.79
CA ALA A 177 16.01 14.41 9.82
C ALA A 177 17.44 15.01 9.82
N ARG A 178 17.67 16.26 9.39
CA ARG A 178 18.98 16.89 9.24
C ARG A 178 18.96 18.39 9.54
N PRO A 179 20.06 18.94 10.10
CA PRO A 179 20.14 20.35 10.48
C PRO A 179 20.05 21.36 9.32
N ASN A 180 20.21 20.94 8.07
CA ASN A 180 20.15 21.80 6.89
C ASN A 180 18.81 21.74 6.14
N ARG A 181 17.88 20.92 6.59
CA ARG A 181 16.57 20.75 5.97
C ARG A 181 15.50 21.22 6.94
N TYR A 182 15.12 22.48 6.81
CA TYR A 182 14.02 23.04 7.59
C TYR A 182 12.69 22.57 7.05
N MET A 183 11.67 22.63 7.93
CA MET A 183 10.28 22.45 7.54
C MET A 183 9.60 23.81 7.49
N ALA A 184 8.86 24.07 6.42
CA ALA A 184 8.03 25.26 6.29
C ALA A 184 6.75 25.12 7.11
N ASP A 185 6.24 26.22 7.66
CA ASP A 185 4.83 26.28 8.07
C ASP A 185 3.96 26.25 6.81
N ILE A 186 3.34 25.12 6.56
CA ILE A 186 2.53 24.90 5.37
C ILE A 186 1.24 25.74 5.31
N GLY A 187 0.88 26.40 6.42
CA GLY A 187 -0.18 27.40 6.48
C GLY A 187 0.31 28.82 6.14
N ASN A 188 1.60 29.05 6.04
CA ASN A 188 2.16 30.36 5.75
C ASN A 188 1.79 30.83 4.33
N PRO A 189 1.23 32.04 4.16
CA PRO A 189 0.79 32.54 2.84
C PRO A 189 1.90 32.58 1.80
N GLY A 190 3.13 32.95 2.19
CA GLY A 190 4.29 32.98 1.29
C GLY A 190 4.68 31.60 0.79
N TRP A 191 4.71 30.61 1.70
CA TRP A 191 4.94 29.23 1.33
C TRP A 191 3.85 28.67 0.41
N LEU A 192 2.58 28.89 0.74
CA LEU A 192 1.45 28.45 -0.09
C LEU A 192 1.50 29.09 -1.49
N ALA A 193 1.87 30.37 -1.58
CA ALA A 193 2.03 31.04 -2.87
C ALA A 193 3.14 30.40 -3.72
N LEU A 194 4.27 30.06 -3.10
CA LEU A 194 5.37 29.36 -3.77
C LEU A 194 4.94 27.96 -4.25
N GLN A 195 4.23 27.21 -3.40
CA GLN A 195 3.76 25.87 -3.80
C GLN A 195 2.74 25.91 -4.93
N ARG A 196 1.83 26.87 -4.92
CA ARG A 196 0.90 27.11 -6.05
C ARG A 196 1.65 27.38 -7.35
N GLN A 197 2.67 28.23 -7.33
CA GLN A 197 3.50 28.50 -8.52
C GLN A 197 4.17 27.21 -9.03
N ARG A 198 4.71 26.38 -8.14
CA ARG A 198 5.34 25.10 -8.48
C ARG A 198 4.35 24.14 -9.12
N VAL A 199 3.17 24.00 -8.52
CA VAL A 199 2.07 23.16 -9.00
C VAL A 199 1.60 23.62 -10.38
N GLU A 200 1.36 24.94 -10.55
CA GLU A 200 0.96 25.49 -11.83
C GLU A 200 2.04 25.29 -12.91
N ALA A 201 3.31 25.45 -12.55
CA ALA A 201 4.42 25.23 -13.49
C ALA A 201 4.51 23.76 -13.93
N ALA A 202 4.38 22.81 -13.00
CA ALA A 202 4.37 21.38 -13.31
C ALA A 202 3.16 20.98 -14.16
N THR A 203 1.98 21.52 -13.84
CA THR A 203 0.74 21.29 -14.64
C THR A 203 0.90 21.82 -16.06
N ARG A 204 1.44 23.01 -16.25
CA ARG A 204 1.72 23.57 -17.60
C ARG A 204 2.81 22.78 -18.34
N ALA A 205 3.73 22.15 -17.62
CA ALA A 205 4.73 21.26 -18.21
C ALA A 205 4.15 19.89 -18.63
N GLY A 206 2.89 19.61 -18.27
CA GLY A 206 2.17 18.40 -18.67
C GLY A 206 2.12 17.32 -17.60
N ALA A 207 2.45 17.59 -16.33
CA ALA A 207 2.25 16.60 -15.29
C ALA A 207 0.80 16.09 -15.25
N ASP A 208 0.61 14.77 -15.17
CA ASP A 208 -0.70 14.11 -15.08
C ASP A 208 -1.17 14.00 -13.63
N ALA A 209 -0.22 13.91 -12.70
CA ALA A 209 -0.48 13.75 -11.29
C ALA A 209 0.54 14.50 -10.42
N PHE A 210 0.18 14.69 -9.17
CA PHE A 210 1.09 15.11 -8.11
C PHE A 210 1.22 14.01 -7.07
N TRP A 211 2.46 13.75 -6.66
CA TRP A 211 2.76 12.97 -5.48
C TRP A 211 3.37 13.90 -4.42
N ILE A 212 2.69 14.01 -3.29
CA ILE A 212 3.02 14.97 -2.24
C ILE A 212 3.54 14.23 -1.03
N ASP A 213 4.82 14.45 -0.73
CA ASP A 213 5.53 13.77 0.33
C ASP A 213 5.44 14.50 1.68
N ASN A 214 5.58 13.73 2.77
CA ASN A 214 5.67 14.21 4.15
C ASN A 214 4.41 14.92 4.67
N THR A 215 3.24 14.55 4.20
CA THR A 215 1.98 15.17 4.62
C THR A 215 1.60 14.87 6.07
N PHE A 216 2.10 13.79 6.63
CA PHE A 216 1.64 13.23 7.93
C PHE A 216 2.60 13.46 9.11
N ILE A 217 3.89 13.79 8.85
CA ILE A 217 4.93 13.69 9.87
C ILE A 217 4.85 14.81 10.90
N PHE A 218 4.51 16.05 10.48
CA PHE A 218 4.73 17.23 11.31
C PHE A 218 3.52 18.13 11.45
N TYR A 219 2.46 17.93 10.68
CA TYR A 219 1.38 18.89 10.56
C TYR A 219 0.04 18.34 11.01
N GLY A 220 -0.72 19.17 11.71
CA GLY A 220 -2.09 18.81 12.06
C GLY A 220 -3.02 18.74 10.84
N PRO A 221 -4.11 17.95 10.95
CA PRO A 221 -5.04 17.66 9.85
C PRO A 221 -5.57 18.90 9.14
N ASP A 222 -5.90 19.96 9.87
CA ASP A 222 -6.45 21.18 9.30
C ASP A 222 -5.45 21.93 8.40
N LYS A 223 -4.16 21.94 8.79
CA LYS A 223 -3.11 22.54 7.96
C LYS A 223 -2.91 21.76 6.67
N VAL A 224 -2.85 20.42 6.76
CA VAL A 224 -2.70 19.54 5.60
C VAL A 224 -3.90 19.68 4.67
N THR A 225 -5.11 19.66 5.19
CA THR A 225 -6.34 19.83 4.41
C THR A 225 -6.31 21.14 3.60
N ARG A 226 -6.01 22.27 4.24
CA ARG A 226 -5.90 23.55 3.55
C ARG A 226 -4.80 23.59 2.49
N PHE A 227 -3.67 22.94 2.79
CA PHE A 227 -2.57 22.81 1.83
C PHE A 227 -2.98 22.01 0.58
N LEU A 228 -3.58 20.84 0.78
CA LEU A 228 -4.03 19.97 -0.32
C LEU A 228 -5.15 20.64 -1.14
N ASP A 229 -6.10 21.36 -0.49
CA ASP A 229 -7.10 22.18 -1.19
C ASP A 229 -6.43 23.22 -2.07
N ALA A 230 -5.44 23.93 -1.55
CA ALA A 230 -4.73 24.98 -2.30
C ALA A 230 -3.96 24.42 -3.52
N VAL A 231 -3.36 23.24 -3.35
CA VAL A 231 -2.67 22.52 -4.44
C VAL A 231 -3.67 22.04 -5.49
N TYR A 232 -4.75 21.39 -5.04
CA TYR A 232 -5.79 20.89 -5.95
C TYR A 232 -6.41 22.03 -6.76
N ASP A 233 -6.78 23.14 -6.12
CA ASP A 233 -7.37 24.28 -6.78
C ASP A 233 -6.43 24.94 -7.81
N ALA A 234 -5.12 24.96 -7.53
CA ALA A 234 -4.14 25.49 -8.46
C ALA A 234 -3.98 24.58 -9.70
N ALA A 235 -3.94 23.28 -9.48
CA ALA A 235 -3.78 22.28 -10.53
C ALA A 235 -5.04 22.11 -11.39
N SER A 236 -6.20 21.93 -10.75
CA SER A 236 -7.46 21.59 -11.42
C SER A 236 -8.00 22.71 -12.31
N ARG A 237 -7.66 23.97 -12.01
CA ARG A 237 -7.98 25.11 -12.91
C ARG A 237 -7.27 25.01 -14.25
N LEU A 238 -6.09 24.40 -14.30
CA LEU A 238 -5.30 24.23 -15.52
C LEU A 238 -5.53 22.87 -16.17
N ASN A 239 -5.74 21.83 -15.36
CA ASN A 239 -6.03 20.49 -15.82
C ASN A 239 -7.09 19.84 -14.90
N PRO A 240 -8.37 19.82 -15.30
CA PRO A 240 -9.44 19.20 -14.52
C PRO A 240 -9.26 17.68 -14.29
N ALA A 241 -8.41 17.02 -15.09
CA ALA A 241 -8.07 15.61 -14.97
C ALA A 241 -6.83 15.34 -14.09
N MET A 242 -6.37 16.36 -13.36
CA MET A 242 -5.23 16.23 -12.45
C MET A 242 -5.54 15.29 -11.29
N VAL A 243 -4.58 14.42 -10.98
CA VAL A 243 -4.62 13.49 -9.87
C VAL A 243 -3.71 13.99 -8.75
N ILE A 244 -4.15 13.86 -7.51
CA ILE A 244 -3.35 14.14 -6.32
C ILE A 244 -3.28 12.90 -5.45
N MET A 245 -2.07 12.52 -5.10
CA MET A 245 -1.75 11.47 -4.16
C MET A 245 -0.77 12.00 -3.12
N SER A 246 -0.80 11.46 -1.94
CA SER A 246 0.24 11.71 -0.94
C SER A 246 0.68 10.40 -0.32
N ASN A 247 1.91 10.37 0.17
CA ASN A 247 2.34 9.26 0.96
C ASN A 247 1.59 9.25 2.28
N TYR A 248 1.31 8.05 2.73
CA TYR A 248 0.79 7.69 4.03
C TYR A 248 -0.71 7.89 4.30
N ASN A 249 -1.30 6.87 4.83
CA ASN A 249 -2.74 6.68 4.82
C ASN A 249 -3.41 6.61 6.20
N ARG A 250 -2.65 6.60 7.30
CA ARG A 250 -3.22 6.50 8.65
C ARG A 250 -4.21 7.61 8.98
N GLN A 251 -4.15 8.72 8.25
CA GLN A 251 -5.04 9.85 8.45
C GLN A 251 -5.93 10.12 7.24
N ILE A 252 -6.15 9.11 6.41
CA ILE A 252 -6.99 9.21 5.20
C ILE A 252 -8.38 9.76 5.50
N LEU A 253 -8.91 9.50 6.69
CA LEU A 253 -10.18 10.04 7.15
C LEU A 253 -10.20 11.56 7.21
N THR A 254 -9.04 12.17 7.43
CA THR A 254 -8.94 13.61 7.60
C THR A 254 -8.74 14.34 6.28
N TRP A 255 -7.90 13.84 5.40
CA TRP A 255 -7.63 14.49 4.10
C TRP A 255 -7.75 13.59 2.88
N GLY A 256 -8.14 12.34 3.06
CA GLY A 256 -8.34 11.40 1.95
C GLY A 256 -9.31 11.88 0.89
N ARG A 257 -10.33 12.68 1.29
CA ARG A 257 -11.27 13.32 0.38
C ARG A 257 -10.62 14.24 -0.66
N LEU A 258 -9.39 14.70 -0.40
CA LEU A 258 -8.62 15.57 -1.29
C LEU A 258 -7.63 14.80 -2.15
N GLN A 259 -7.59 13.48 -1.99
CA GLN A 259 -6.72 12.60 -2.74
C GLN A 259 -7.52 11.73 -3.71
N ASN A 260 -6.92 11.42 -4.83
CA ASN A 260 -7.50 10.55 -5.84
C ASN A 260 -7.02 9.10 -5.71
N GLY A 261 -5.91 8.87 -5.05
CA GLY A 261 -5.32 7.56 -4.83
C GLY A 261 -4.57 7.47 -3.51
N VAL A 262 -4.13 6.29 -3.19
CA VAL A 262 -3.44 5.94 -1.96
C VAL A 262 -2.04 5.45 -2.29
N THR A 263 -1.03 5.88 -1.55
CA THR A 263 0.33 5.36 -1.66
C THR A 263 0.93 5.10 -0.30
N THR A 264 1.78 4.08 -0.19
CA THR A 264 2.53 3.77 1.02
C THR A 264 3.99 3.48 0.71
N GLU A 265 4.87 3.85 1.61
CA GLU A 265 6.31 3.59 1.55
C GLU A 265 6.72 2.42 2.49
N ASP A 266 5.75 1.76 3.10
CA ASP A 266 6.00 0.82 4.18
C ASP A 266 6.22 -0.63 3.70
N GLY A 267 6.36 -0.86 2.39
CA GLY A 267 6.63 -2.19 1.84
C GLY A 267 8.01 -2.72 2.21
N ASP A 268 8.05 -3.96 2.73
CA ASP A 268 9.30 -4.69 2.91
C ASP A 268 9.76 -5.33 1.60
N GLU A 269 11.06 -5.59 1.48
CA GLU A 269 11.61 -6.36 0.38
C GLU A 269 11.11 -7.82 0.46
N PRO A 270 10.28 -8.31 -0.48
CA PRO A 270 9.82 -9.69 -0.46
C PRO A 270 10.99 -10.66 -0.61
N GLY A 271 11.05 -11.65 0.26
CA GLY A 271 12.11 -12.62 0.27
C GLY A 271 11.61 -14.05 0.26
N TYR A 272 12.43 -14.95 -0.25
CA TYR A 272 12.10 -16.36 -0.22
C TYR A 272 11.95 -16.90 1.20
N TYR A 273 11.01 -17.81 1.35
CA TYR A 273 10.86 -18.61 2.54
C TYR A 273 12.16 -19.33 2.91
N SER A 274 12.56 -19.26 4.16
CA SER A 274 13.78 -19.90 4.67
C SER A 274 13.49 -20.71 5.92
N ASP A 275 13.88 -21.99 5.87
CA ASP A 275 13.91 -22.87 7.04
C ASP A 275 15.20 -22.72 7.87
N ALA A 276 16.20 -21.97 7.37
CA ALA A 276 17.55 -21.89 7.94
C ALA A 276 17.68 -20.95 9.16
N ARG A 277 16.63 -20.21 9.52
CA ARG A 277 16.59 -19.38 10.74
C ARG A 277 15.78 -20.07 11.81
N PRO A 278 15.92 -19.68 13.11
CA PRO A 278 15.07 -20.26 14.14
C PRO A 278 13.59 -19.97 13.84
N GLY A 279 12.93 -20.92 13.20
CA GLY A 279 11.57 -20.85 12.68
C GLY A 279 11.48 -20.43 11.21
N PRO A 280 10.44 -20.90 10.52
CA PRO A 280 10.20 -20.55 9.13
C PRO A 280 9.91 -19.05 9.01
N VAL A 281 10.60 -18.37 8.08
CA VAL A 281 10.43 -16.94 7.81
C VAL A 281 9.93 -16.76 6.38
N LEU A 282 8.71 -16.23 6.28
CA LEU A 282 8.13 -15.72 5.05
C LEU A 282 8.18 -14.19 5.13
N VAL A 283 8.88 -13.55 4.20
CA VAL A 283 8.86 -12.10 4.05
C VAL A 283 7.87 -11.76 2.95
N SER A 284 6.71 -11.31 3.34
CA SER A 284 5.58 -11.00 2.45
C SER A 284 4.94 -9.67 2.87
N ASN A 285 4.50 -8.91 1.89
CA ASN A 285 3.76 -7.67 2.09
C ASN A 285 2.23 -7.88 2.13
N ALA A 286 1.76 -9.13 2.14
CA ALA A 286 0.32 -9.44 2.06
C ALA A 286 -0.54 -8.67 3.09
N GLY A 287 -0.04 -8.49 4.30
CA GLY A 287 -0.73 -7.74 5.35
C GLY A 287 -0.93 -6.28 4.99
N ILE A 288 0.15 -5.60 4.60
CA ILE A 288 0.10 -4.19 4.22
C ILE A 288 -0.69 -3.99 2.92
N LEU A 289 -0.53 -4.86 1.93
CA LEU A 289 -1.23 -4.77 0.65
C LEU A 289 -2.75 -4.89 0.84
N ARG A 290 -3.22 -5.82 1.68
CA ARG A 290 -4.65 -5.94 2.01
C ARG A 290 -5.17 -4.75 2.81
N HIS A 291 -4.35 -4.24 3.74
CA HIS A 291 -4.69 -3.04 4.50
C HIS A 291 -4.84 -1.83 3.58
N GLU A 292 -3.86 -1.57 2.73
CA GLU A 292 -3.87 -0.44 1.80
C GLU A 292 -4.96 -0.55 0.73
N TYR A 293 -5.22 -1.76 0.22
CA TYR A 293 -6.34 -1.99 -0.69
C TYR A 293 -7.68 -1.64 -0.03
N ALA A 294 -7.84 -1.98 1.25
CA ALA A 294 -9.05 -1.62 2.00
C ALA A 294 -9.12 -0.11 2.30
N VAL A 295 -8.00 0.55 2.56
CA VAL A 295 -7.91 2.02 2.68
C VAL A 295 -8.34 2.69 1.37
N GLY A 296 -7.95 2.13 0.23
CA GLY A 296 -8.39 2.55 -1.10
C GLY A 296 -9.83 2.17 -1.42
N GLU A 297 -10.58 1.57 -0.47
CA GLU A 297 -11.97 1.10 -0.65
C GLU A 297 -12.13 0.03 -1.74
N GLY A 298 -11.05 -0.68 -2.06
CA GLY A 298 -11.04 -1.78 -3.02
C GLY A 298 -11.10 -1.37 -4.49
N TRP A 299 -11.09 -0.08 -4.81
CA TRP A 299 -11.20 0.39 -6.18
C TRP A 299 -10.21 1.51 -6.55
N ARG A 300 -9.62 2.17 -5.57
CA ARG A 300 -8.66 3.24 -5.82
C ARG A 300 -7.30 2.65 -6.14
N PRO A 301 -6.59 3.17 -7.15
CA PRO A 301 -5.22 2.76 -7.39
C PRO A 301 -4.38 2.96 -6.14
N VAL A 302 -3.79 1.89 -5.69
CA VAL A 302 -2.87 1.87 -4.56
C VAL A 302 -1.49 1.58 -5.11
N SER A 303 -0.50 2.38 -4.75
CA SER A 303 0.89 2.15 -5.06
C SER A 303 1.63 1.81 -3.77
N VAL A 304 2.29 0.67 -3.74
CA VAL A 304 3.21 0.32 -2.66
C VAL A 304 4.61 0.62 -3.14
N GLU A 305 5.29 1.51 -2.47
CA GLU A 305 6.69 1.78 -2.72
C GLU A 305 7.53 0.62 -2.23
N PHE A 306 8.21 0.02 -3.17
CA PHE A 306 9.21 -0.98 -2.91
C PHE A 306 10.58 -0.36 -3.12
N GLY A 307 11.16 0.15 -2.04
CA GLY A 307 12.53 0.59 -2.06
C GLY A 307 13.41 -0.62 -2.29
N GLY A 308 14.20 -0.64 -3.32
CA GLY A 308 15.20 -1.68 -3.59
C GLY A 308 16.26 -1.81 -2.49
N ARG A 309 15.84 -1.59 -1.26
CA ARG A 309 16.65 -1.49 -0.06
C ARG A 309 16.64 -2.77 0.73
N HIS A 310 17.77 -3.40 0.79
CA HIS A 310 18.07 -4.16 1.99
C HIS A 310 18.22 -3.17 3.15
N GLN A 311 17.32 -3.20 4.12
CA GLN A 311 17.45 -2.41 5.35
C GLN A 311 18.84 -2.66 5.97
N GLY A 312 19.65 -1.62 6.11
CA GLY A 312 20.98 -1.67 6.69
C GLY A 312 22.11 -1.44 5.67
N GLU A 313 23.19 -2.18 5.76
CA GLU A 313 24.43 -1.94 4.99
C GLU A 313 24.36 -2.30 3.49
N ARG A 314 23.20 -2.70 2.95
CA ARG A 314 23.07 -3.37 1.67
C ARG A 314 22.50 -2.53 0.52
N MET A 315 22.41 -1.24 0.66
CA MET A 315 22.05 -0.34 -0.46
C MET A 315 23.06 -0.35 -1.62
N THR A 316 24.06 -1.24 -1.55
CA THR A 316 25.18 -1.29 -2.50
C THR A 316 25.01 -2.35 -3.58
N THR A 317 24.03 -3.25 -3.49
CA THR A 317 23.85 -4.32 -4.47
C THR A 317 22.46 -4.29 -5.07
N PRO A 318 22.32 -4.42 -6.42
CA PRO A 318 21.02 -4.56 -7.07
C PRO A 318 20.26 -5.75 -6.50
N LEU A 319 18.94 -5.62 -6.39
CA LEU A 319 18.09 -6.73 -5.97
C LEU A 319 18.14 -7.89 -6.98
N PRO A 320 18.17 -9.14 -6.52
CA PRO A 320 18.05 -10.29 -7.38
C PRO A 320 16.73 -10.25 -8.19
N PRO A 321 16.73 -10.74 -9.45
CA PRO A 321 15.54 -10.78 -10.29
C PRO A 321 14.29 -11.36 -9.62
N ALA A 322 14.48 -12.39 -8.81
CA ALA A 322 13.38 -13.07 -8.13
C ALA A 322 12.64 -12.18 -7.10
N HIS A 323 13.33 -11.23 -6.47
CA HIS A 323 12.68 -10.29 -5.54
C HIS A 323 11.75 -9.34 -6.30
N TRP A 324 12.16 -8.85 -7.46
CA TRP A 324 11.30 -8.06 -8.34
C TRP A 324 10.07 -8.85 -8.82
N GLN A 325 10.26 -10.12 -9.19
CA GLN A 325 9.19 -11.01 -9.62
C GLN A 325 8.17 -11.23 -8.49
N LEU A 326 8.64 -11.54 -7.28
CA LEU A 326 7.78 -11.70 -6.11
C LEU A 326 7.02 -10.41 -5.77
N ALA A 327 7.71 -9.26 -5.74
CA ALA A 327 7.09 -7.99 -5.40
C ALA A 327 5.97 -7.58 -6.39
N ILE A 328 6.23 -7.68 -7.69
CA ILE A 328 5.25 -7.34 -8.73
C ILE A 328 4.04 -8.29 -8.67
N ALA A 329 4.30 -9.59 -8.53
CA ALA A 329 3.25 -10.60 -8.46
C ALA A 329 2.38 -10.43 -7.20
N GLU A 330 3.00 -10.17 -6.06
CA GLU A 330 2.29 -9.99 -4.80
C GLU A 330 1.40 -8.73 -4.83
N CYS A 331 1.91 -7.62 -5.33
CA CYS A 331 1.09 -6.42 -5.52
C CYS A 331 -0.08 -6.69 -6.47
N ALA A 332 0.19 -7.32 -7.61
CA ALA A 332 -0.83 -7.62 -8.61
C ALA A 332 -1.95 -8.54 -8.07
N MET A 333 -1.61 -9.57 -7.29
CA MET A 333 -2.60 -10.49 -6.73
C MET A 333 -3.56 -9.83 -5.74
N TYR A 334 -3.14 -8.74 -5.09
CA TYR A 334 -3.99 -7.96 -4.17
C TYR A 334 -4.59 -6.71 -4.79
N GLY A 335 -4.45 -6.54 -6.12
CA GLY A 335 -5.03 -5.39 -6.83
C GLY A 335 -4.28 -4.07 -6.60
N VAL A 336 -3.05 -4.14 -6.13
CA VAL A 336 -2.18 -3.00 -5.83
C VAL A 336 -1.14 -2.84 -6.94
N SER A 337 -0.74 -1.62 -7.23
CA SER A 337 0.37 -1.34 -8.14
C SER A 337 1.69 -1.32 -7.37
N LEU A 338 2.70 -2.02 -7.89
CA LEU A 338 4.06 -1.87 -7.38
C LEU A 338 4.71 -0.63 -7.99
N GLU A 339 5.33 0.16 -7.16
CA GLU A 339 6.18 1.26 -7.55
C GLU A 339 7.64 0.89 -7.31
N PRO A 340 8.34 0.35 -8.32
CA PRO A 340 9.75 0.04 -8.19
C PRO A 340 10.56 1.33 -8.08
N TYR A 341 11.37 1.36 -7.08
CA TYR A 341 12.19 2.50 -6.74
C TYR A 341 13.53 2.43 -7.45
N PHE A 342 13.68 3.20 -8.50
CA PHE A 342 14.94 3.32 -9.23
C PHE A 342 15.88 4.28 -8.51
N GLU A 343 16.38 3.85 -7.38
CA GLU A 343 17.32 4.65 -6.59
C GLU A 343 18.69 4.81 -7.22
N GLY A 344 19.47 5.74 -6.66
CA GLY A 344 20.74 6.16 -7.19
C GLY A 344 21.68 5.03 -7.58
N MET A 345 21.76 3.96 -6.78
CA MET A 345 22.63 2.81 -7.11
C MET A 345 22.06 1.98 -8.26
N PHE A 346 20.79 1.62 -8.22
CA PHE A 346 20.15 0.86 -9.31
C PHE A 346 20.15 1.69 -10.59
N LEU A 347 19.87 2.98 -10.50
CA LEU A 347 19.92 3.90 -11.61
C LEU A 347 21.32 3.99 -12.22
N ARG A 348 22.35 4.18 -11.38
CA ARG A 348 23.75 4.16 -11.80
C ARG A 348 24.09 2.87 -12.53
N ASP A 349 23.71 1.74 -11.95
CA ASP A 349 24.02 0.42 -12.46
C ASP A 349 23.34 0.15 -13.80
N LEU A 350 22.10 0.60 -13.98
CA LEU A 350 21.40 0.59 -15.28
C LEU A 350 22.10 1.50 -16.29
N TYR A 351 22.46 2.70 -15.85
CA TYR A 351 23.12 3.68 -16.74
C TYR A 351 24.46 3.17 -17.27
N PHE A 352 25.26 2.54 -16.42
CA PHE A 352 26.55 1.95 -16.80
C PHE A 352 26.45 0.51 -17.31
N GLY A 353 25.26 -0.07 -17.38
CA GLY A 353 24.98 -1.37 -17.98
C GLY A 353 25.49 -2.55 -17.15
N LEU A 354 25.46 -2.44 -15.83
CA LEU A 354 25.84 -3.56 -14.96
C LEU A 354 24.91 -4.76 -15.17
N PRO A 355 25.46 -5.98 -15.36
CA PRO A 355 24.66 -7.16 -15.70
C PRO A 355 23.59 -7.49 -14.67
N GLU A 356 23.85 -7.29 -13.38
CA GLU A 356 22.90 -7.54 -12.28
C GLU A 356 21.68 -6.63 -12.39
N ALA A 357 21.90 -5.34 -12.58
CA ALA A 357 20.84 -4.35 -12.72
C ALA A 357 20.02 -4.60 -14.00
N LEU A 358 20.68 -4.96 -15.10
CA LEU A 358 20.01 -5.30 -16.35
C LEU A 358 19.12 -6.55 -16.19
N ARG A 359 19.58 -7.57 -15.44
CA ARG A 359 18.75 -8.75 -15.13
C ARG A 359 17.55 -8.38 -14.25
N GLY A 360 17.72 -7.45 -13.29
CA GLY A 360 16.61 -6.91 -12.53
C GLY A 360 15.58 -6.21 -13.40
N LEU A 361 16.05 -5.35 -14.30
CA LEU A 361 15.19 -4.67 -15.28
C LEU A 361 14.46 -5.64 -16.20
N ASP A 362 15.13 -6.73 -16.64
CA ASP A 362 14.52 -7.79 -17.45
C ASP A 362 13.40 -8.52 -16.69
N ALA A 363 13.61 -8.79 -15.40
CA ALA A 363 12.61 -9.42 -14.54
C ALA A 363 11.38 -8.50 -14.34
N ILE A 364 11.60 -7.21 -14.09
CA ILE A 364 10.53 -6.20 -14.02
C ILE A 364 9.76 -6.20 -15.36
N GLY A 365 10.47 -6.13 -16.48
CA GLY A 365 9.85 -6.11 -17.81
C GLY A 365 9.05 -7.38 -18.11
N GLN A 366 9.54 -8.56 -17.75
CA GLN A 366 8.85 -9.84 -17.94
C GLN A 366 7.49 -9.86 -17.23
N TYR A 367 7.46 -9.46 -15.97
CA TYR A 367 6.24 -9.48 -15.15
C TYR A 367 5.29 -8.36 -15.56
N ASN A 368 5.78 -7.16 -15.78
CA ASN A 368 4.95 -6.05 -16.26
C ASN A 368 4.35 -6.32 -17.64
N ALA A 369 5.11 -6.94 -18.56
CA ALA A 369 4.59 -7.38 -19.85
C ALA A 369 3.47 -8.42 -19.72
N PHE A 370 3.56 -9.30 -18.73
CA PHE A 370 2.48 -10.24 -18.43
C PHE A 370 1.24 -9.48 -17.92
N LEU A 371 1.39 -8.58 -16.95
CA LEU A 371 0.27 -7.78 -16.44
C LEU A 371 -0.39 -6.96 -17.55
N GLU A 372 0.38 -6.39 -18.47
CA GLU A 372 -0.13 -5.66 -19.63
C GLU A 372 -0.95 -6.54 -20.56
N ARG A 373 -0.42 -7.72 -20.93
CA ARG A 373 -1.14 -8.67 -21.81
C ARG A 373 -2.38 -9.26 -21.16
N GLN A 374 -2.39 -9.40 -19.85
CA GLN A 374 -3.47 -10.03 -19.09
C GLN A 374 -4.32 -9.01 -18.31
N GLU A 375 -4.30 -7.74 -18.70
CA GLU A 375 -4.97 -6.64 -17.98
C GLU A 375 -6.45 -6.93 -17.72
N GLU A 376 -7.15 -7.62 -18.63
CA GLU A 376 -8.56 -7.98 -18.48
C GLU A 376 -8.87 -8.82 -17.23
N TYR A 377 -7.90 -9.62 -16.74
CA TYR A 377 -8.08 -10.46 -15.55
C TYR A 377 -7.93 -9.67 -14.25
N TYR A 378 -7.34 -8.48 -14.30
CA TYR A 378 -7.13 -7.59 -13.16
C TYR A 378 -8.16 -6.45 -13.10
N THR A 379 -9.04 -6.35 -14.12
CA THR A 379 -10.00 -5.25 -14.25
C THR A 379 -11.30 -5.60 -13.53
N HIS A 380 -11.80 -4.68 -12.69
CA HIS A 380 -13.04 -4.82 -11.93
C HIS A 380 -13.18 -6.15 -11.16
N PRO A 381 -12.21 -6.53 -10.33
CA PRO A 381 -12.35 -7.72 -9.50
C PRO A 381 -13.37 -7.45 -8.40
N GLU A 382 -14.23 -8.42 -8.14
CA GLU A 382 -15.17 -8.43 -7.03
C GLU A 382 -14.63 -9.35 -5.94
N SER A 383 -14.70 -8.92 -4.68
CA SER A 383 -14.29 -9.77 -3.57
C SER A 383 -15.20 -11.00 -3.45
N THR A 384 -14.60 -12.16 -3.25
CA THR A 384 -15.33 -13.40 -2.93
C THR A 384 -15.24 -13.74 -1.44
N ALA A 385 -14.60 -12.90 -0.64
CA ALA A 385 -14.40 -13.16 0.77
C ALA A 385 -15.73 -13.32 1.54
N ARG A 386 -15.77 -14.31 2.38
CA ARG A 386 -16.85 -14.56 3.35
C ARG A 386 -16.43 -14.22 4.78
N VAL A 387 -15.19 -13.82 4.94
CA VAL A 387 -14.60 -13.36 6.19
C VAL A 387 -14.26 -11.89 6.06
N ALA A 388 -14.58 -11.09 7.08
CA ALA A 388 -14.04 -9.75 7.22
C ALA A 388 -13.26 -9.63 8.52
N ILE A 389 -12.20 -8.85 8.49
CA ILE A 389 -11.45 -8.43 9.67
C ILE A 389 -11.75 -6.96 9.89
N LEU A 390 -12.38 -6.64 11.01
CA LEU A 390 -12.70 -5.26 11.37
C LEU A 390 -11.59 -4.67 12.22
N SER A 391 -10.97 -3.62 11.72
CA SER A 391 -9.85 -2.94 12.35
C SER A 391 -10.15 -1.46 12.61
N ASP A 392 -9.27 -0.77 13.34
CA ASP A 392 -9.27 0.67 13.63
C ASP A 392 -8.31 1.39 12.72
N THR A 393 -7.88 1.23 11.71
CA THR A 393 -6.92 2.00 10.86
C THR A 393 -5.49 2.09 11.40
N THR A 394 -5.18 1.41 12.49
CA THR A 394 -3.80 1.37 12.99
C THR A 394 -3.01 0.28 12.29
N ASP A 395 -1.71 0.50 12.12
CA ASP A 395 -0.82 -0.50 11.51
C ASP A 395 -0.60 -1.73 12.41
N ALA A 396 -1.07 -1.66 13.66
CA ALA A 396 -0.94 -2.77 14.61
C ALA A 396 -1.59 -4.07 14.11
N VAL A 397 -2.59 -3.96 13.22
CA VAL A 397 -3.24 -5.12 12.61
C VAL A 397 -2.44 -5.75 11.46
N ILE A 398 -1.52 -5.03 10.83
CA ILE A 398 -0.81 -5.47 9.62
C ILE A 398 -0.10 -6.82 9.78
N PRO A 399 0.68 -7.07 10.86
CA PRO A 399 1.31 -8.39 11.06
C PRO A 399 0.28 -9.53 11.13
N PHE A 400 -0.83 -9.31 11.83
CA PHE A 400 -1.93 -10.28 11.92
C PHE A 400 -2.56 -10.56 10.55
N LEU A 401 -2.77 -9.53 9.73
CA LEU A 401 -3.26 -9.70 8.35
C LEU A 401 -2.28 -10.53 7.50
N GLY A 402 -0.98 -10.31 7.65
CA GLY A 402 0.06 -11.10 6.97
C GLY A 402 0.01 -12.58 7.35
N GLU A 403 -0.08 -12.89 8.64
CA GLU A 403 -0.20 -14.26 9.12
C GLU A 403 -1.50 -14.94 8.64
N MET A 404 -2.63 -14.23 8.63
CA MET A 404 -3.91 -14.73 8.08
C MET A 404 -3.79 -15.05 6.59
N SER A 405 -3.08 -14.22 5.81
CA SER A 405 -2.82 -14.46 4.39
C SER A 405 -1.93 -15.69 4.16
N ALA A 406 -0.94 -15.92 5.04
CA ALA A 406 -0.05 -17.08 4.96
C ALA A 406 -0.80 -18.43 5.15
N GLU A 407 -1.95 -18.41 5.80
CA GLU A 407 -2.85 -19.57 5.94
C GLU A 407 -3.82 -19.75 4.76
N ASN A 408 -3.68 -18.96 3.70
CA ASN A 408 -4.56 -18.98 2.52
C ASN A 408 -6.05 -18.77 2.84
N LEU A 409 -6.35 -17.97 3.85
CA LEU A 409 -7.70 -17.54 4.12
C LEU A 409 -8.04 -16.36 3.21
N ASN A 410 -9.15 -16.45 2.47
CA ASN A 410 -9.64 -15.32 1.70
C ASN A 410 -10.50 -14.42 2.60
N TYR A 411 -10.06 -13.17 2.82
CA TYR A 411 -10.73 -12.22 3.70
C TYR A 411 -10.61 -10.79 3.18
N ASP A 412 -11.55 -9.95 3.59
CA ASP A 412 -11.48 -8.50 3.39
C ASP A 412 -11.14 -7.80 4.71
N VAL A 413 -10.45 -6.68 4.62
CA VAL A 413 -10.27 -5.77 5.75
C VAL A 413 -11.38 -4.71 5.71
N LYS A 414 -11.98 -4.45 6.85
CA LYS A 414 -12.95 -3.38 7.07
C LYS A 414 -12.48 -2.50 8.21
N PHE A 415 -12.79 -1.22 8.11
CA PHE A 415 -12.44 -0.29 9.16
C PHE A 415 -13.67 0.15 9.95
N ASN A 416 -13.47 0.43 11.23
CA ASN A 416 -14.53 0.82 12.16
C ASN A 416 -15.25 2.13 11.77
N TYR A 417 -14.66 2.93 10.90
CA TYR A 417 -15.28 4.15 10.35
C TYR A 417 -16.19 3.91 9.15
N GLN A 418 -16.09 2.72 8.53
CA GLN A 418 -16.95 2.37 7.38
C GLN A 418 -18.36 2.03 7.85
N HIS A 419 -19.29 2.01 6.91
CA HIS A 419 -20.68 1.70 7.23
C HIS A 419 -20.89 0.22 7.53
N PRO A 420 -21.57 -0.13 8.64
CA PRO A 420 -21.85 -1.52 8.98
C PRO A 420 -22.76 -2.26 7.98
N GLU A 421 -23.45 -1.54 7.10
CA GLU A 421 -24.27 -2.14 6.01
C GLU A 421 -23.45 -3.03 5.06
N HIS A 422 -22.16 -2.80 4.98
CA HIS A 422 -21.23 -3.59 4.16
C HIS A 422 -20.92 -4.98 4.72
N LEU A 423 -21.54 -5.39 5.85
CA LEU A 423 -21.38 -6.72 6.43
C LEU A 423 -22.17 -7.82 5.74
N ALA A 424 -23.19 -7.49 4.94
CA ALA A 424 -24.09 -8.47 4.33
C ALA A 424 -23.40 -9.63 3.57
N PRO A 425 -22.28 -9.45 2.84
CA PRO A 425 -21.61 -10.55 2.14
C PRO A 425 -20.90 -11.55 3.05
N TYR A 426 -20.57 -11.17 4.28
CA TYR A 426 -19.70 -11.96 5.16
C TYR A 426 -20.48 -12.94 6.02
N LYS A 427 -19.86 -14.08 6.32
CA LYS A 427 -20.33 -15.09 7.25
C LYS A 427 -19.64 -15.00 8.61
N VAL A 428 -18.38 -14.60 8.59
CA VAL A 428 -17.55 -14.45 9.80
C VAL A 428 -16.96 -13.04 9.84
N LEU A 429 -17.07 -12.39 10.99
CA LEU A 429 -16.41 -11.12 11.28
C LEU A 429 -15.47 -11.31 12.46
N VAL A 430 -14.20 -10.94 12.28
CA VAL A 430 -13.18 -11.00 13.32
C VAL A 430 -12.81 -9.60 13.75
N LEU A 431 -12.81 -9.34 15.05
CA LEU A 431 -12.35 -8.09 15.68
C LEU A 431 -11.08 -8.40 16.49
N PRO A 432 -9.89 -8.25 15.89
CA PRO A 432 -8.64 -8.45 16.60
C PRO A 432 -8.30 -7.20 17.41
N ASN A 433 -8.76 -7.11 18.65
CA ASN A 433 -8.49 -5.98 19.54
C ASN A 433 -8.87 -4.59 18.95
N THR A 434 -10.04 -4.50 18.31
CA THR A 434 -10.50 -3.28 17.62
C THR A 434 -11.01 -2.24 18.62
N ASN A 435 -10.31 -1.14 18.76
CA ASN A 435 -10.69 -0.01 19.61
C ASN A 435 -10.38 1.33 18.91
N PRO A 436 -11.25 2.34 19.01
CA PRO A 436 -12.64 2.31 19.48
C PRO A 436 -13.60 1.70 18.43
N LEU A 437 -14.73 1.19 18.89
CA LEU A 437 -15.83 0.77 18.01
C LEU A 437 -16.94 1.82 18.09
N PRO A 438 -17.28 2.54 17.00
CA PRO A 438 -18.36 3.53 17.00
C PRO A 438 -19.72 2.91 17.34
N GLU A 439 -20.56 3.66 18.08
CA GLU A 439 -21.88 3.18 18.54
C GLU A 439 -22.80 2.67 17.43
N VAL A 440 -22.68 3.23 16.22
CA VAL A 440 -23.46 2.80 15.04
C VAL A 440 -23.26 1.33 14.68
N TRP A 441 -22.09 0.75 15.05
CA TRP A 441 -21.79 -0.65 14.78
C TRP A 441 -22.55 -1.61 15.70
N LEU A 442 -22.88 -1.22 16.92
CA LEU A 442 -23.45 -2.13 17.92
C LEU A 442 -24.80 -2.72 17.49
N PRO A 443 -25.82 -1.92 17.10
CA PRO A 443 -27.09 -2.46 16.64
C PRO A 443 -26.95 -3.23 15.31
N ALA A 444 -26.04 -2.81 14.43
CA ALA A 444 -25.79 -3.49 13.18
C ALA A 444 -25.17 -4.88 13.38
N LEU A 445 -24.20 -5.00 14.29
CA LEU A 445 -23.57 -6.26 14.67
C LEU A 445 -24.56 -7.18 15.36
N ASP A 446 -25.43 -6.68 16.25
CA ASP A 446 -26.47 -7.49 16.89
C ASP A 446 -27.43 -8.05 15.84
N LYS A 447 -27.92 -7.20 14.94
CA LYS A 447 -28.81 -7.65 13.84
C LYS A 447 -28.12 -8.65 12.94
N TRP A 448 -26.92 -8.35 12.45
CA TRP A 448 -26.16 -9.21 11.54
C TRP A 448 -25.88 -10.59 12.16
N THR A 449 -25.52 -10.62 13.46
CA THR A 449 -25.29 -11.86 14.19
C THR A 449 -26.58 -12.67 14.31
N ARG A 450 -27.72 -12.04 14.64
CA ARG A 450 -29.05 -12.73 14.69
C ARG A 450 -29.47 -13.28 13.34
N ASP A 451 -29.12 -12.61 12.26
CA ASP A 451 -29.44 -13.05 10.90
C ASP A 451 -28.57 -14.23 10.40
N GLY A 452 -27.57 -14.65 11.17
CA GLY A 452 -26.76 -15.85 10.89
C GLY A 452 -25.27 -15.61 10.77
N GLY A 453 -24.78 -14.40 11.05
CA GLY A 453 -23.36 -14.09 11.10
C GLY A 453 -22.67 -14.68 12.34
N THR A 454 -21.39 -14.96 12.23
CA THR A 454 -20.52 -15.35 13.33
C THR A 454 -19.55 -14.21 13.67
N LEU A 455 -19.71 -13.62 14.85
CA LEU A 455 -18.82 -12.60 15.38
C LEU A 455 -17.75 -13.25 16.26
N ILE A 456 -16.49 -12.95 16.01
CA ILE A 456 -15.33 -13.36 16.84
C ILE A 456 -14.66 -12.09 17.36
N ALA A 457 -14.83 -11.79 18.63
CA ALA A 457 -14.19 -10.66 19.30
C ALA A 457 -13.05 -11.17 20.17
N ILE A 458 -11.88 -10.56 20.05
CA ILE A 458 -10.64 -11.02 20.69
C ILE A 458 -10.15 -9.97 21.68
N GLN A 459 -9.77 -10.39 22.89
CA GLN A 459 -9.19 -9.55 23.94
C GLN A 459 -10.04 -8.31 24.23
N ASP A 460 -9.45 -7.14 24.12
CA ASP A 460 -10.04 -5.84 24.49
C ASP A 460 -10.88 -5.22 23.36
N ALA A 461 -11.38 -6.02 22.41
CA ALA A 461 -12.22 -5.52 21.33
C ALA A 461 -13.36 -4.63 21.89
N SER A 462 -13.49 -3.40 21.39
CA SER A 462 -14.44 -2.38 21.82
C SER A 462 -14.31 -1.90 23.28
N LEU A 463 -13.13 -2.00 23.86
CA LEU A 463 -12.88 -1.53 25.24
C LEU A 463 -13.01 0.00 25.39
N PHE A 464 -12.65 0.76 24.34
CA PHE A 464 -12.74 2.21 24.32
C PHE A 464 -13.95 2.65 23.52
N GLY A 465 -14.65 3.66 24.01
CA GLY A 465 -15.70 4.33 23.26
C GLY A 465 -15.16 5.27 22.19
N SER A 466 -16.01 5.61 21.23
CA SER A 466 -15.67 6.56 20.18
C SER A 466 -15.31 7.93 20.76
N GLY A 467 -14.09 8.40 20.49
CA GLY A 467 -13.59 9.69 20.97
C GLY A 467 -13.07 9.71 22.42
N SER A 468 -13.00 8.55 23.10
CA SER A 468 -12.44 8.41 24.44
C SER A 468 -11.06 7.77 24.40
N SER A 469 -10.12 8.31 25.14
CA SER A 469 -8.80 7.71 25.41
C SER A 469 -8.77 6.88 26.70
N ALA A 470 -9.84 6.94 27.49
CA ALA A 470 -9.99 6.17 28.71
C ALA A 470 -10.86 4.92 28.45
N PRO A 471 -10.52 3.78 29.06
CA PRO A 471 -11.34 2.59 28.95
C PRO A 471 -12.77 2.85 29.44
N GLU A 472 -13.76 2.39 28.70
CA GLU A 472 -15.15 2.44 29.09
C GLU A 472 -15.41 1.57 30.35
N GLN A 473 -16.47 1.87 31.10
CA GLN A 473 -16.84 1.04 32.23
C GLN A 473 -17.23 -0.38 31.82
N GLU A 474 -17.89 -0.50 30.67
CA GLU A 474 -18.21 -1.77 30.02
C GLU A 474 -17.76 -1.72 28.55
N MET A 475 -17.43 -2.89 28.00
CA MET A 475 -17.13 -3.01 26.58
C MET A 475 -18.38 -2.71 25.76
N GLY A 476 -18.26 -1.98 24.65
CA GLY A 476 -19.38 -1.72 23.76
C GLY A 476 -20.10 -2.99 23.27
N LEU A 477 -19.36 -4.09 23.10
CA LEU A 477 -19.90 -5.40 22.70
C LEU A 477 -20.37 -6.26 23.89
N ALA A 478 -20.30 -5.81 25.13
CA ALA A 478 -20.61 -6.62 26.33
C ALA A 478 -21.96 -7.33 26.26
N ALA A 479 -23.02 -6.62 25.89
CA ALA A 479 -24.37 -7.19 25.79
C ALA A 479 -24.48 -8.23 24.66
N LEU A 480 -23.77 -8.03 23.56
CA LEU A 480 -23.78 -8.93 22.41
C LEU A 480 -23.00 -10.21 22.71
N LEU A 481 -21.88 -10.09 23.38
CA LEU A 481 -21.00 -11.19 23.78
C LEU A 481 -21.42 -11.87 25.09
N GLY A 482 -22.35 -11.29 25.85
CA GLY A 482 -22.74 -11.78 27.16
C GLY A 482 -21.62 -11.78 28.18
N VAL A 483 -20.68 -10.86 28.07
CA VAL A 483 -19.55 -10.71 28.98
C VAL A 483 -19.58 -9.33 29.64
N SER A 484 -18.96 -9.19 30.79
CA SER A 484 -18.75 -7.91 31.42
C SER A 484 -17.26 -7.67 31.60
N ARG A 485 -16.82 -6.43 31.40
CA ARG A 485 -15.44 -6.03 31.64
C ARG A 485 -14.94 -6.41 33.04
N ARG A 486 -15.83 -6.34 34.04
CA ARG A 486 -15.50 -6.69 35.42
C ARG A 486 -15.35 -8.19 35.67
N ASN A 487 -15.88 -9.01 34.76
CA ASN A 487 -15.89 -10.46 34.88
C ASN A 487 -15.71 -11.11 33.49
N LEU A 488 -14.55 -10.84 32.88
CA LEU A 488 -14.21 -11.46 31.61
C LEU A 488 -13.94 -12.95 31.79
N PRO A 489 -14.49 -13.80 30.91
CA PRO A 489 -14.22 -15.23 30.95
C PRO A 489 -12.71 -15.50 30.76
N ALA A 490 -12.18 -16.44 31.53
CA ALA A 490 -10.79 -16.91 31.39
C ALA A 490 -10.59 -17.89 30.22
N ALA A 491 -11.69 -18.36 29.63
CA ALA A 491 -11.70 -19.24 28.47
C ALA A 491 -12.64 -18.71 27.38
N ALA A 492 -12.53 -19.24 26.19
CA ALA A 492 -13.42 -18.90 25.10
C ALA A 492 -14.90 -19.03 25.55
N HIS A 493 -15.67 -17.98 25.28
CA HIS A 493 -17.09 -17.88 25.65
C HIS A 493 -17.93 -17.62 24.41
N GLN A 494 -19.03 -18.39 24.25
CA GLN A 494 -19.90 -18.25 23.09
C GLN A 494 -21.35 -18.11 23.49
N ILE A 495 -22.06 -17.30 22.73
CA ILE A 495 -23.51 -17.12 22.85
C ILE A 495 -24.16 -17.34 21.49
N LYS A 496 -25.17 -18.22 21.48
CA LYS A 496 -26.05 -18.36 20.32
C LYS A 496 -26.94 -17.12 20.20
N ARG A 497 -27.02 -16.55 19.01
CA ARG A 497 -27.79 -15.35 18.67
C ARG A 497 -28.78 -15.68 17.54
N ASP A 498 -29.96 -16.17 17.89
CA ASP A 498 -30.98 -16.64 16.92
C ASP A 498 -30.38 -17.65 15.91
N LYS A 499 -30.04 -17.18 14.68
CA LYS A 499 -29.43 -18.02 13.63
C LYS A 499 -27.89 -18.01 13.63
N GLY A 500 -27.27 -17.06 14.33
CA GLY A 500 -25.82 -16.89 14.32
C GLY A 500 -25.17 -17.09 15.69
N LEU A 501 -23.96 -16.59 15.82
CA LEU A 501 -23.09 -16.83 16.96
C LEU A 501 -22.25 -15.60 17.31
N ALA A 502 -22.11 -15.30 18.59
CA ALA A 502 -21.10 -14.37 19.12
C ALA A 502 -20.11 -15.13 19.98
N LEU A 503 -18.85 -15.00 19.66
CA LEU A 503 -17.72 -15.69 20.32
C LEU A 503 -16.75 -14.65 20.88
N TYR A 504 -16.42 -14.77 22.15
CA TYR A 504 -15.37 -14.00 22.81
C TYR A 504 -14.15 -14.88 23.07
N LEU A 505 -12.98 -14.41 22.68
CA LEU A 505 -11.68 -15.04 22.93
C LEU A 505 -10.86 -14.14 23.87
N PRO A 506 -10.53 -14.59 25.10
CA PRO A 506 -9.81 -13.77 26.07
C PRO A 506 -8.36 -13.50 25.67
N GLU A 507 -7.81 -14.34 24.80
CA GLU A 507 -6.44 -14.24 24.28
C GLU A 507 -6.45 -14.39 22.76
N MET A 508 -5.47 -13.78 22.09
CA MET A 508 -5.24 -14.02 20.67
C MET A 508 -4.73 -15.44 20.48
N PRO A 509 -5.48 -16.33 19.85
CA PRO A 509 -4.98 -17.67 19.57
C PRO A 509 -3.89 -17.64 18.49
N PRO A 510 -3.02 -18.65 18.40
CA PRO A 510 -2.15 -18.81 17.24
C PRO A 510 -2.98 -18.77 15.94
N VAL A 511 -2.53 -18.01 14.95
CA VAL A 511 -3.29 -17.76 13.72
C VAL A 511 -3.75 -19.03 13.01
N PRO A 512 -2.93 -20.12 12.89
CA PRO A 512 -3.45 -21.36 12.30
C PRO A 512 -4.65 -21.96 13.06
N GLY A 513 -4.70 -21.78 14.39
CA GLY A 513 -5.82 -22.17 15.23
C GLY A 513 -7.08 -21.33 14.98
N LEU A 514 -6.90 -20.03 14.87
CA LEU A 514 -7.96 -19.09 14.55
C LEU A 514 -8.54 -19.36 13.15
N VAL A 515 -7.70 -19.60 12.16
CA VAL A 515 -8.13 -19.91 10.79
C VAL A 515 -8.94 -21.21 10.75
N ARG A 516 -8.53 -22.26 11.48
CA ARG A 516 -9.35 -23.47 11.60
C ARG A 516 -10.71 -23.19 12.23
N LEU A 517 -10.75 -22.38 13.28
CA LEU A 517 -12.00 -21.96 13.91
C LEU A 517 -12.88 -21.19 12.92
N ILE A 518 -12.35 -20.21 12.18
CA ILE A 518 -13.08 -19.46 11.16
C ILE A 518 -13.64 -20.41 10.10
N ARG A 519 -12.83 -21.31 9.54
CA ARG A 519 -13.26 -22.27 8.52
C ARG A 519 -14.37 -23.18 9.01
N SER A 520 -14.40 -23.57 10.28
CA SER A 520 -15.48 -24.38 10.85
C SER A 520 -16.85 -23.68 10.81
N HIS A 521 -16.86 -22.34 10.71
CA HIS A 521 -18.08 -21.53 10.60
C HIS A 521 -18.41 -21.10 9.16
N LEU A 522 -17.50 -21.29 8.22
CA LEU A 522 -17.74 -20.96 6.80
C LEU A 522 -18.53 -22.04 6.07
N GLY A 523 -18.32 -23.31 6.40
CA GLY A 523 -18.86 -24.42 5.62
C GLY A 523 -18.46 -24.30 4.15
N ASP A 524 -19.34 -24.67 3.22
CA ASP A 524 -19.13 -24.58 1.75
C ASP A 524 -19.41 -23.17 1.19
N SER A 525 -19.21 -22.10 1.96
CA SER A 525 -19.57 -20.75 1.53
C SER A 525 -18.48 -20.03 0.72
N GLU A 526 -17.25 -20.54 0.71
CA GLU A 526 -16.18 -20.01 -0.13
C GLU A 526 -16.44 -20.35 -1.61
N LEU A 527 -16.15 -19.43 -2.51
CA LEU A 527 -16.35 -19.66 -3.95
C LEU A 527 -15.34 -20.67 -4.50
N VAL A 528 -14.08 -20.50 -4.13
CA VAL A 528 -12.98 -21.43 -4.42
C VAL A 528 -12.11 -21.53 -3.18
N GLU A 529 -11.92 -22.74 -2.69
CA GLU A 529 -10.96 -23.02 -1.64
C GLU A 529 -9.59 -23.38 -2.24
N VAL A 530 -8.54 -22.85 -1.66
CA VAL A 530 -7.16 -23.20 -2.02
C VAL A 530 -6.56 -24.05 -0.92
N GLU A 531 -6.03 -25.22 -1.27
CA GLU A 531 -5.33 -26.09 -0.32
C GLU A 531 -4.13 -25.34 0.28
N PRO A 532 -4.09 -25.13 1.60
CA PRO A 532 -2.97 -24.45 2.24
C PRO A 532 -1.66 -25.21 2.04
N ARG A 533 -0.63 -24.47 1.59
CA ARG A 533 0.74 -24.96 1.50
C ARG A 533 1.71 -23.96 2.09
N PRO A 534 2.74 -24.41 2.83
CA PRO A 534 3.73 -23.51 3.40
C PRO A 534 4.36 -22.61 2.33
N ALA A 535 4.36 -21.31 2.58
CA ALA A 535 4.93 -20.29 1.72
C ALA A 535 4.35 -20.22 0.28
N VAL A 536 3.13 -20.69 0.08
CA VAL A 536 2.31 -20.40 -1.10
C VAL A 536 1.15 -19.53 -0.66
N LEU A 537 1.06 -18.34 -1.19
CA LEU A 537 -0.04 -17.41 -0.94
C LEU A 537 -1.10 -17.52 -2.03
N SER A 538 -2.34 -17.27 -1.66
CA SER A 538 -3.45 -17.19 -2.59
C SER A 538 -4.35 -15.98 -2.34
N ASN A 539 -4.99 -15.51 -3.41
CA ASN A 539 -6.09 -14.56 -3.36
C ASN A 539 -7.14 -14.94 -4.39
N VAL A 540 -8.41 -14.92 -4.01
CA VAL A 540 -9.52 -15.31 -4.88
C VAL A 540 -10.45 -14.13 -5.08
N VAL A 541 -10.64 -13.74 -6.34
CA VAL A 541 -11.59 -12.70 -6.74
C VAL A 541 -12.53 -13.22 -7.83
N TYR A 542 -13.61 -12.52 -8.11
CA TYR A 542 -14.59 -12.89 -9.12
C TYR A 542 -14.78 -11.77 -10.15
N GLN A 543 -15.08 -12.14 -11.37
CA GLN A 543 -15.50 -11.22 -12.43
C GLN A 543 -16.87 -11.65 -12.94
N SER A 544 -17.91 -11.00 -12.45
CA SER A 544 -19.31 -11.35 -12.74
C SER A 544 -19.63 -11.23 -14.23
N GLY A 545 -19.11 -10.20 -14.91
CA GLY A 545 -19.28 -9.99 -16.34
C GLY A 545 -18.78 -11.17 -17.19
N ASN A 546 -17.70 -11.82 -16.76
CA ASN A 546 -17.08 -12.96 -17.45
C ASN A 546 -17.45 -14.32 -16.81
N LYS A 547 -18.22 -14.31 -15.72
CA LYS A 547 -18.60 -15.50 -14.93
C LYS A 547 -17.41 -16.38 -14.59
N ARG A 548 -16.31 -15.77 -14.13
CA ARG A 548 -15.08 -16.49 -13.79
C ARG A 548 -14.55 -16.10 -12.41
N ALA A 549 -14.07 -17.08 -11.66
CA ALA A 549 -13.23 -16.85 -10.51
C ALA A 549 -11.77 -16.74 -10.98
N ILE A 550 -11.03 -15.79 -10.43
CA ILE A 550 -9.60 -15.62 -10.63
C ILE A 550 -8.92 -16.02 -9.34
N VAL A 551 -8.09 -17.03 -9.40
CA VAL A 551 -7.26 -17.49 -8.29
C VAL A 551 -5.82 -17.11 -8.58
N HIS A 552 -5.29 -16.19 -7.79
CA HIS A 552 -3.88 -15.85 -7.81
C HIS A 552 -3.13 -16.80 -6.88
N LEU A 553 -2.03 -17.37 -7.38
CA LEU A 553 -1.14 -18.25 -6.62
C LEU A 553 0.28 -17.70 -6.68
N LEU A 554 0.91 -17.49 -5.54
CA LEU A 554 2.26 -16.96 -5.43
C LEU A 554 3.13 -17.87 -4.55
N ASN A 555 4.21 -18.39 -5.13
CA ASN A 555 5.13 -19.30 -4.47
C ASN A 555 6.38 -18.55 -3.98
N TYR A 556 6.54 -18.47 -2.67
CA TYR A 556 7.73 -17.91 -2.02
C TYR A 556 8.86 -18.92 -1.82
N ARG A 557 8.67 -20.16 -2.26
CA ARG A 557 9.74 -21.17 -2.24
C ARG A 557 10.59 -21.09 -3.50
N GLN A 558 11.85 -21.43 -3.40
CA GLN A 558 12.73 -21.52 -4.57
C GLN A 558 12.43 -22.75 -5.42
N ASP A 559 11.88 -23.81 -4.81
CA ASP A 559 11.47 -25.02 -5.52
C ASP A 559 10.05 -24.84 -6.10
N ARG A 560 9.81 -25.51 -7.25
CA ARG A 560 8.49 -25.55 -7.86
C ARG A 560 7.53 -26.35 -7.03
N GLN A 561 6.31 -25.85 -6.89
CA GLN A 561 5.26 -26.57 -6.17
C GLN A 561 4.46 -27.40 -7.17
N GLN A 562 4.22 -28.66 -6.83
CA GLN A 562 3.52 -29.60 -7.71
C GLN A 562 2.13 -29.91 -7.19
N ASN A 563 1.18 -30.11 -8.12
CA ASN A 563 -0.18 -30.56 -7.82
C ASN A 563 -0.87 -29.75 -6.72
N LEU A 564 -1.07 -28.44 -6.99
CA LEU A 564 -1.87 -27.61 -6.08
C LEU A 564 -3.36 -27.84 -6.34
N HIS A 565 -4.10 -28.13 -5.28
CA HIS A 565 -5.51 -28.42 -5.34
C HIS A 565 -6.37 -27.19 -5.02
N LEU A 566 -7.32 -26.89 -5.90
CA LEU A 566 -8.35 -25.89 -5.71
C LEU A 566 -9.70 -26.61 -5.72
N LEU A 567 -10.61 -26.23 -4.82
CA LEU A 567 -11.98 -26.76 -4.80
C LEU A 567 -12.96 -25.64 -5.14
N ALA A 568 -13.53 -25.67 -6.33
CA ALA A 568 -14.55 -24.71 -6.75
C ALA A 568 -15.94 -25.23 -6.36
N HIS A 569 -16.72 -24.41 -5.64
CA HIS A 569 -18.08 -24.71 -5.19
C HIS A 569 -19.15 -24.35 -6.25
N PHE A 570 -18.78 -24.36 -7.51
CA PHE A 570 -19.65 -24.17 -8.65
C PHE A 570 -19.26 -25.08 -9.82
N PRO A 571 -20.19 -25.36 -10.77
CA PRO A 571 -19.89 -26.17 -11.94
C PRO A 571 -18.84 -25.51 -12.84
N VAL A 572 -17.69 -26.18 -13.03
CA VAL A 572 -16.58 -25.69 -13.83
C VAL A 572 -16.78 -26.03 -15.30
N ALA A 573 -16.71 -25.04 -16.18
CA ALA A 573 -16.77 -25.19 -17.63
C ALA A 573 -15.37 -25.30 -18.24
N LYS A 574 -14.44 -24.44 -17.79
CA LYS A 574 -13.10 -24.29 -18.35
C LYS A 574 -12.15 -23.77 -17.26
N VAL A 575 -10.89 -24.12 -17.36
CA VAL A 575 -9.80 -23.56 -16.54
C VAL A 575 -8.68 -23.11 -17.46
N GLU A 576 -8.14 -21.93 -17.20
CA GLU A 576 -6.95 -21.39 -17.85
C GLU A 576 -5.89 -21.11 -16.79
N ILE A 577 -4.66 -21.53 -17.03
CA ILE A 577 -3.51 -21.21 -16.18
C ILE A 577 -2.58 -20.29 -16.97
N LEU A 578 -2.38 -19.09 -16.48
CA LEU A 578 -1.56 -18.06 -17.09
C LEU A 578 -0.40 -17.72 -16.15
N SER A 579 0.82 -17.65 -16.68
CA SER A 579 2.02 -17.40 -15.89
C SER A 579 2.98 -16.45 -16.60
N PRO A 580 3.62 -15.52 -15.89
CA PRO A 580 4.74 -14.76 -16.45
C PRO A 580 6.01 -15.61 -16.61
N ASP A 581 6.10 -16.74 -15.89
CA ASP A 581 7.28 -17.61 -15.86
C ASP A 581 7.35 -18.57 -17.05
N GLU A 582 6.24 -18.74 -17.78
CA GLU A 582 6.11 -19.68 -18.89
C GLU A 582 5.35 -19.06 -20.06
N LEU A 583 5.81 -19.35 -21.26
CA LEU A 583 5.18 -18.84 -22.48
C LEU A 583 4.00 -19.69 -22.96
N ALA A 584 3.92 -20.95 -22.54
CA ALA A 584 2.86 -21.86 -22.95
C ALA A 584 1.77 -21.98 -21.86
N SER A 585 0.50 -21.98 -22.27
CA SER A 585 -0.59 -22.26 -21.35
C SER A 585 -0.55 -23.72 -20.91
N ARG A 586 -0.73 -23.94 -19.61
CA ARG A 586 -0.80 -25.27 -19.01
C ARG A 586 -2.26 -25.68 -18.84
N GLN A 587 -2.52 -26.99 -18.92
CA GLN A 587 -3.86 -27.52 -18.67
C GLN A 587 -3.98 -27.99 -17.22
N ALA A 588 -5.03 -27.56 -16.55
CA ALA A 588 -5.42 -28.10 -15.26
C ALA A 588 -6.20 -29.40 -15.43
N ALA A 589 -6.00 -30.36 -14.53
CA ALA A 589 -6.92 -31.46 -14.39
C ALA A 589 -8.18 -30.99 -13.64
N VAL A 590 -9.36 -31.34 -14.15
CA VAL A 590 -10.65 -30.95 -13.54
C VAL A 590 -11.50 -32.19 -13.33
N ALA A 591 -11.92 -32.41 -12.09
CA ALA A 591 -12.74 -33.56 -11.72
C ALA A 591 -13.84 -33.15 -10.71
N ARG A 592 -14.94 -33.87 -10.67
CA ARG A 592 -15.96 -33.69 -9.63
C ARG A 592 -15.47 -34.28 -8.31
N ARG A 593 -15.60 -33.52 -7.22
CA ARG A 593 -15.24 -33.96 -5.87
C ARG A 593 -16.34 -33.56 -4.87
N GLY A 594 -17.11 -34.53 -4.42
CA GLY A 594 -18.25 -34.24 -3.55
C GLY A 594 -19.26 -33.29 -4.20
N ASN A 595 -19.57 -32.20 -3.52
CA ASN A 595 -20.45 -31.14 -4.01
C ASN A 595 -19.75 -30.11 -4.90
N GLY A 596 -18.41 -30.17 -5.01
CA GLY A 596 -17.58 -29.21 -5.74
C GLY A 596 -16.85 -29.82 -6.95
N TRP A 597 -15.96 -29.02 -7.51
CA TRP A 597 -15.09 -29.37 -8.63
C TRP A 597 -13.64 -29.14 -8.23
N GLU A 598 -12.87 -30.20 -8.19
CA GLU A 598 -11.45 -30.14 -7.95
C GLU A 598 -10.72 -29.72 -9.23
N VAL A 599 -9.89 -28.72 -9.09
CA VAL A 599 -8.98 -28.22 -10.13
C VAL A 599 -7.55 -28.43 -9.62
N VAL A 600 -6.75 -29.20 -10.37
CA VAL A 600 -5.36 -29.46 -10.01
C VAL A 600 -4.46 -28.64 -10.92
N VAL A 601 -3.73 -27.68 -10.32
CA VAL A 601 -2.66 -26.92 -10.99
C VAL A 601 -1.41 -27.79 -10.97
N PRO A 602 -0.89 -28.23 -12.14
CA PRO A 602 0.15 -29.24 -12.17
C PRO A 602 1.47 -28.77 -11.55
N GLU A 603 1.80 -27.51 -11.76
CA GLU A 603 3.06 -26.93 -11.30
C GLU A 603 2.89 -25.42 -11.11
N LEU A 604 3.46 -24.88 -10.03
CA LEU A 604 3.59 -23.45 -9.77
C LEU A 604 5.08 -23.13 -9.59
N ARG A 605 5.62 -22.24 -10.42
CA ARG A 605 7.00 -21.77 -10.29
C ARG A 605 7.06 -20.58 -9.31
N THR A 606 6.75 -19.38 -9.75
CA THR A 606 6.69 -18.19 -8.91
C THR A 606 5.26 -17.68 -8.81
N TYR A 607 4.61 -17.42 -9.95
CA TYR A 607 3.27 -16.85 -9.97
C TYR A 607 2.41 -17.44 -11.08
N ASP A 608 1.18 -17.78 -10.70
CA ASP A 608 0.13 -18.20 -11.63
C ASP A 608 -1.16 -17.41 -11.38
N LEU A 609 -1.83 -17.09 -12.47
CA LEU A 609 -3.21 -16.65 -12.49
C LEU A 609 -4.05 -17.81 -13.05
N VAL A 610 -4.93 -18.36 -12.23
CA VAL A 610 -5.83 -19.46 -12.60
C VAL A 610 -7.24 -18.93 -12.78
N ALA A 611 -7.72 -18.86 -14.00
CA ALA A 611 -9.08 -18.45 -14.32
C ALA A 611 -10.00 -19.67 -14.40
N VAL A 612 -10.98 -19.75 -13.49
CA VAL A 612 -11.96 -20.83 -13.38
C VAL A 612 -13.32 -20.33 -13.85
N TYR A 613 -13.76 -20.77 -15.00
CA TYR A 613 -15.00 -20.32 -15.62
C TYR A 613 -16.19 -21.18 -15.16
N ALA A 614 -17.26 -20.51 -14.71
CA ALA A 614 -18.49 -21.18 -14.37
C ALA A 614 -19.24 -21.65 -15.61
N ARG A 615 -19.96 -22.80 -15.50
CA ARG A 615 -20.93 -23.19 -16.53
C ARG A 615 -22.07 -22.19 -16.56
N PRO A 616 -22.61 -21.90 -17.76
CA PRO A 616 -23.77 -21.03 -17.92
C PRO A 616 -24.98 -21.45 -17.09
#